data_dc95cad68684787f690770e06a79486b
#
_entry.id   dc95cad68684787f690770e06a79486b
#
_cell.length_a   1.000
_cell.length_b   1.000
_cell.length_c   1.000
_cell.angle_alpha   90.00
_cell.angle_beta   90.00
_cell.angle_gamma   90.00
#
_symmetry.space_group_name_H-M   'P 1'
#
loop_
_entity.id
_entity.type
_entity.pdbx_description
1 polymer ?
#
loop_
_entity_poly.entity_id
_entity_poly.type
_entity_poly.pdbx_seq_one_letter_code
_entity_poly.pdbx_strand_id
1 'polypeptide(L)'
;SIGLLAMNQNAPIACGGALRVGNGYNYELITQDIIYPEDWANQPDPLYYITARYIRAIEMMIRRDPSQYLWMHRRWKSRPRFEREGKPMPAALQRNLEQLPWMTQEELDRLKQPYCE
;
A
#
# COMPACT_ATOMS: atom_id res chain seq x y z
N SER A 1 14.25 -0.49 -4.81
CA SER A 1 12.96 -0.63 -4.10
C SER A 1 13.21 -1.31 -2.75
N ILE A 2 12.45 -0.92 -1.72
CA ILE A 2 12.58 -1.53 -0.37
C ILE A 2 12.26 -3.03 -0.41
N GLY A 3 11.33 -3.46 -1.25
CA GLY A 3 11.00 -4.87 -1.42
C GLY A 3 12.18 -5.70 -1.94
N LEU A 4 12.91 -5.19 -2.93
CA LEU A 4 14.12 -5.87 -3.43
C LEU A 4 15.22 -5.96 -2.36
N LEU A 5 15.39 -4.89 -1.58
CA LEU A 5 16.37 -4.89 -0.49
C LEU A 5 16.00 -5.94 0.56
N ALA A 6 14.75 -5.98 0.99
CA ALA A 6 14.26 -6.96 1.96
C ALA A 6 14.45 -8.40 1.48
N MET A 7 14.10 -8.67 0.21
CA MET A 7 14.29 -10.00 -0.40
C MET A 7 15.76 -10.40 -0.46
N ASN A 8 16.65 -9.49 -0.89
CA ASN A 8 18.09 -9.76 -1.00
C ASN A 8 18.76 -10.01 0.36
N GLN A 9 18.30 -9.32 1.42
CA GLN A 9 18.86 -9.44 2.75
C GLN A 9 18.09 -10.44 3.62
N ASN A 10 17.01 -11.02 3.10
CA ASN A 10 16.10 -11.86 3.88
C ASN A 10 15.66 -11.20 5.20
N ALA A 11 15.36 -9.91 5.13
CA ALA A 11 15.10 -9.07 6.30
C ALA A 11 13.63 -8.66 6.39
N PRO A 12 13.02 -8.62 7.58
CA PRO A 12 11.64 -8.16 7.74
C PRO A 12 11.51 -6.66 7.46
N ILE A 13 10.31 -6.23 7.07
CA ILE A 13 9.96 -4.83 6.86
C ILE A 13 8.97 -4.41 7.95
N ALA A 14 9.38 -3.47 8.80
CA ALA A 14 8.47 -2.85 9.76
C ALA A 14 7.83 -1.60 9.12
N CYS A 15 6.50 -1.57 9.06
CA CYS A 15 5.72 -0.44 8.59
C CYS A 15 5.15 0.29 9.80
N GLY A 16 5.64 1.49 10.07
CA GLY A 16 5.21 2.26 11.24
C GLY A 16 5.49 3.75 11.08
N GLY A 17 5.09 4.51 12.06
CA GLY A 17 5.27 5.95 12.10
C GLY A 17 5.06 6.52 13.49
N ALA A 18 5.34 7.81 13.63
CA ALA A 18 5.07 8.57 14.83
C ALA A 18 3.82 9.45 14.61
N LEU A 19 2.86 9.34 15.49
CA LEU A 19 1.70 10.24 15.53
C LEU A 19 1.82 11.17 16.74
N ARG A 20 1.59 12.46 16.52
CA ARG A 20 1.53 13.43 17.60
C ARG A 20 0.22 13.25 18.36
N VAL A 21 0.29 13.20 19.67
CA VAL A 21 -0.86 13.04 20.58
C VAL A 21 -1.12 14.35 21.31
N GLY A 22 -2.37 14.82 21.24
CA GLY A 22 -2.77 16.09 21.86
C GLY A 22 -2.16 17.32 21.19
N ASN A 23 -2.12 18.42 21.93
CA ASN A 23 -1.66 19.73 21.42
C ASN A 23 -0.19 20.03 21.73
N GLY A 24 0.54 19.09 22.36
CA GLY A 24 1.94 19.25 22.77
C GLY A 24 2.93 18.59 21.81
N TYR A 25 4.15 18.31 22.34
CA TYR A 25 5.22 17.63 21.62
C TYR A 25 5.29 16.14 21.97
N ASN A 26 4.19 15.54 22.38
CA ASN A 26 4.10 14.12 22.66
C ASN A 26 3.83 13.34 21.39
N TYR A 27 4.59 12.27 21.18
CA TYR A 27 4.46 11.39 20.02
C TYR A 27 4.29 9.95 20.49
N GLU A 28 3.39 9.24 19.83
CA GLU A 28 3.20 7.80 19.98
C GLU A 28 3.79 7.10 18.74
N LEU A 29 4.65 6.11 18.97
CA LEU A 29 5.15 5.25 17.91
C LEU A 29 4.15 4.14 17.64
N ILE A 30 3.76 4.01 16.39
CA ILE A 30 2.78 3.02 15.93
C ILE A 30 3.45 2.08 14.95
N THR A 31 3.36 0.78 15.21
CA THR A 31 3.66 -0.25 14.22
C THR A 31 2.35 -0.71 13.61
N GLN A 32 2.17 -0.43 12.31
CA GLN A 32 0.96 -0.79 11.58
C GLN A 32 1.00 -2.22 11.05
N ASP A 33 2.17 -2.65 10.56
CA ASP A 33 2.38 -3.98 9.99
C ASP A 33 3.86 -4.36 10.07
N ILE A 34 4.15 -5.67 10.17
CA ILE A 34 5.50 -6.22 10.01
C ILE A 34 5.40 -7.34 8.98
N ILE A 35 6.19 -7.22 7.91
CA ILE A 35 6.21 -8.17 6.81
C ILE A 35 7.46 -9.03 6.95
N TYR A 36 7.27 -10.30 7.27
CA TYR A 36 8.38 -11.24 7.46
C TYR A 36 8.73 -11.98 6.15
N PRO A 37 9.96 -12.53 6.03
CA PRO A 37 10.36 -13.34 4.88
C PRO A 37 9.41 -14.49 4.57
N GLU A 38 8.84 -15.13 5.57
CA GLU A 38 7.89 -16.23 5.45
C GLU A 38 6.59 -15.81 4.77
N ASP A 39 6.20 -14.53 4.91
CA ASP A 39 4.95 -14.00 4.34
C ASP A 39 4.98 -13.93 2.82
N TRP A 40 6.14 -13.69 2.23
CA TRP A 40 6.28 -13.57 0.77
C TRP A 40 6.90 -14.80 0.10
N ALA A 41 7.49 -15.74 0.88
CA ALA A 41 8.20 -16.89 0.34
C ALA A 41 7.34 -17.75 -0.61
N ASN A 42 6.04 -17.88 -0.32
CA ASN A 42 5.09 -18.70 -1.09
C ASN A 42 4.17 -17.86 -2.00
N GLN A 43 4.44 -16.58 -2.18
CA GLN A 43 3.63 -15.74 -3.04
C GLN A 43 4.03 -15.89 -4.52
N PRO A 44 3.07 -15.85 -5.47
CA PRO A 44 3.35 -15.96 -6.89
C PRO A 44 4.30 -14.87 -7.40
N ASP A 45 4.15 -13.65 -6.90
CA ASP A 45 5.03 -12.50 -7.14
C ASP A 45 5.39 -11.85 -5.79
N PRO A 46 6.50 -12.28 -5.15
CA PRO A 46 6.91 -11.77 -3.86
C PRO A 46 7.11 -10.26 -3.84
N LEU A 47 7.71 -9.70 -4.89
CA LEU A 47 7.98 -8.26 -4.96
C LEU A 47 6.69 -7.45 -5.05
N TYR A 48 5.73 -7.90 -5.84
CA TYR A 48 4.41 -7.28 -5.93
C TYR A 48 3.68 -7.36 -4.59
N TYR A 49 3.67 -8.53 -3.95
CA TYR A 49 3.06 -8.74 -2.64
C TYR A 49 3.62 -7.81 -1.57
N ILE A 50 4.96 -7.75 -1.42
CA ILE A 50 5.62 -6.87 -0.46
C ILE A 50 5.23 -5.42 -0.74
N THR A 51 5.31 -5.00 -2.01
CA THR A 51 5.01 -3.62 -2.42
C THR A 51 3.56 -3.25 -2.09
N ALA A 52 2.60 -4.08 -2.46
CA ALA A 52 1.19 -3.86 -2.18
C ALA A 52 0.90 -3.82 -0.66
N ARG A 53 1.55 -4.70 0.11
CA ARG A 53 1.33 -4.79 1.56
C ARG A 53 1.86 -3.56 2.31
N TYR A 54 3.09 -3.11 2.04
CA TYR A 54 3.60 -1.92 2.72
C TYR A 54 2.86 -0.63 2.27
N ILE A 55 2.43 -0.54 1.01
CA ILE A 55 1.61 0.59 0.54
C ILE A 55 0.27 0.62 1.28
N ARG A 56 -0.37 -0.54 1.45
CA ARG A 56 -1.61 -0.68 2.24
C ARG A 56 -1.39 -0.25 3.69
N ALA A 57 -0.30 -0.69 4.32
CA ALA A 57 0.03 -0.28 5.69
C ALA A 57 0.18 1.25 5.82
N ILE A 58 0.84 1.90 4.86
CA ILE A 58 0.95 3.37 4.82
C ILE A 58 -0.43 4.02 4.64
N GLU A 59 -1.29 3.50 3.77
CA GLU A 59 -2.65 4.02 3.58
C GLU A 59 -3.47 3.91 4.88
N MET A 60 -3.38 2.79 5.57
CA MET A 60 -4.06 2.61 6.87
C MET A 60 -3.58 3.61 7.92
N MET A 61 -2.27 3.90 7.98
CA MET A 61 -1.73 4.93 8.86
C MET A 61 -2.24 6.32 8.52
N ILE A 62 -2.32 6.66 7.24
CA ILE A 62 -2.88 7.94 6.77
C ILE A 62 -4.36 8.07 7.16
N ARG A 63 -5.14 7.00 6.98
CA ARG A 63 -6.58 6.97 7.34
C ARG A 63 -6.81 7.11 8.85
N ARG A 64 -5.85 6.69 9.68
CA ARG A 64 -5.92 6.80 11.14
C ARG A 64 -5.89 8.25 11.60
N ASP A 65 -5.05 9.08 11.00
CA ASP A 65 -5.02 10.52 11.22
C ASP A 65 -4.60 11.28 9.95
N PRO A 66 -5.57 11.57 9.06
CA PRO A 66 -5.28 12.27 7.81
C PRO A 66 -4.69 13.66 7.99
N SER A 67 -4.94 14.30 9.15
CA SER A 67 -4.47 15.66 9.44
C SER A 67 -2.95 15.74 9.59
N GLN A 68 -2.30 14.65 9.96
CA GLN A 68 -0.85 14.59 10.17
C GLN A 68 -0.07 14.13 8.93
N TYR A 69 -0.76 13.81 7.83
CA TYR A 69 -0.09 13.45 6.59
C TYR A 69 0.39 14.67 5.82
N LEU A 70 1.61 14.59 5.28
CA LEU A 70 2.18 15.66 4.45
C LEU A 70 1.57 15.68 3.05
N TRP A 71 0.39 16.28 2.89
CA TRP A 71 -0.36 16.34 1.64
C TRP A 71 0.36 17.07 0.49
N MET A 72 1.35 17.88 0.80
CA MET A 72 2.22 18.52 -0.21
C MET A 72 3.06 17.48 -0.98
N HIS A 73 3.33 16.32 -0.38
CA HIS A 73 3.96 15.19 -1.07
C HIS A 73 2.94 14.53 -1.99
N ARG A 74 3.09 14.72 -3.29
CA ARG A 74 2.15 14.25 -4.32
C ARG A 74 2.25 12.74 -4.56
N ARG A 75 1.95 11.93 -3.55
CA ARG A 75 2.04 10.47 -3.60
C ARG A 75 1.19 9.86 -4.71
N TRP A 76 0.02 10.42 -4.94
CA TRP A 76 -0.95 9.93 -5.95
C TRP A 76 -0.90 10.73 -7.27
N LYS A 77 0.19 11.43 -7.54
CA LYS A 77 0.36 12.21 -8.78
C LYS A 77 0.31 11.34 -10.04
N SER A 78 0.92 10.16 -9.97
CA SER A 78 1.02 9.25 -11.12
C SER A 78 -0.14 8.28 -11.11
N ARG A 79 -1.11 8.51 -11.97
CA ARG A 79 -2.21 7.59 -12.24
C ARG A 79 -1.84 6.60 -13.32
N PRO A 80 -2.31 5.34 -13.23
CA PRO A 80 -2.14 4.38 -14.31
C PRO A 80 -2.66 4.91 -15.65
N ARG A 81 -1.99 4.52 -16.72
CA ARG A 81 -2.33 5.04 -18.05
C ARG A 81 -3.76 4.69 -18.47
N PHE A 82 -4.22 3.48 -18.13
CA PHE A 82 -5.57 3.03 -18.47
C PHE A 82 -6.66 3.88 -17.80
N GLU A 83 -6.45 4.32 -16.55
CA GLU A 83 -7.39 5.23 -15.85
C GLU A 83 -7.46 6.59 -16.53
N ARG A 84 -6.30 7.16 -16.89
CA ARG A 84 -6.25 8.47 -17.59
C ARG A 84 -6.88 8.44 -18.98
N GLU A 85 -6.85 7.28 -19.64
CA GLU A 85 -7.41 7.08 -20.97
C GLU A 85 -8.86 6.55 -20.93
N GLY A 86 -9.46 6.39 -19.75
CA GLY A 86 -10.80 5.82 -19.57
C GLY A 86 -10.93 4.38 -20.08
N LYS A 87 -9.84 3.64 -20.12
CA LYS A 87 -9.78 2.25 -20.57
C LYS A 87 -10.04 1.27 -19.41
N PRO A 88 -10.53 0.07 -19.70
CA PRO A 88 -10.71 -0.94 -18.67
C PRO A 88 -9.35 -1.35 -18.06
N MET A 89 -9.41 -1.81 -16.80
CA MET A 89 -8.23 -2.32 -16.09
C MET A 89 -7.58 -3.47 -16.88
N PRO A 90 -6.24 -3.46 -17.09
CA PRO A 90 -5.54 -4.56 -17.74
C PRO A 90 -5.73 -5.88 -16.99
N ALA A 91 -5.99 -6.97 -17.72
CA ALA A 91 -6.22 -8.30 -17.14
C ALA A 91 -5.06 -8.80 -16.26
N ALA A 92 -3.81 -8.44 -16.60
CA ALA A 92 -2.64 -8.79 -15.79
C ALA A 92 -2.67 -8.09 -14.42
N LEU A 93 -3.04 -6.80 -14.39
CA LEU A 93 -3.17 -6.05 -13.13
C LEU A 93 -4.31 -6.61 -12.28
N GLN A 94 -5.45 -6.92 -12.91
CA GLN A 94 -6.58 -7.52 -12.20
C GLN A 94 -6.18 -8.84 -11.53
N ARG A 95 -5.52 -9.75 -12.26
CA ARG A 95 -5.04 -11.02 -11.69
C ARG A 95 -4.10 -10.81 -10.51
N ASN A 96 -3.18 -9.85 -10.60
CA ASN A 96 -2.26 -9.54 -9.50
C ASN A 96 -2.99 -9.02 -8.26
N LEU A 97 -4.01 -8.19 -8.45
CA LEU A 97 -4.86 -7.70 -7.35
C LEU A 97 -5.67 -8.82 -6.70
N GLU A 98 -6.26 -9.71 -7.51
CA GLU A 98 -7.06 -10.85 -7.03
C GLU A 98 -6.22 -11.85 -6.20
N GLN A 99 -4.92 -11.92 -6.41
CA GLN A 99 -4.00 -12.77 -5.65
C GLN A 99 -3.66 -12.21 -4.26
N LEU A 100 -3.97 -10.95 -3.97
CA LEU A 100 -3.67 -10.35 -2.68
C LEU A 100 -4.63 -10.88 -1.61
N PRO A 101 -4.14 -11.41 -0.46
CA PRO A 101 -4.97 -12.06 0.55
C PRO A 101 -6.05 -11.17 1.17
N TRP A 102 -5.87 -9.86 1.11
CA TRP A 102 -6.81 -8.87 1.67
C TRP A 102 -7.74 -8.25 0.63
N MET A 103 -7.57 -8.61 -0.66
CA MET A 103 -8.42 -8.04 -1.72
C MET A 103 -9.80 -8.66 -1.66
N THR A 104 -10.81 -7.83 -1.49
CA THR A 104 -12.21 -8.23 -1.56
C THR A 104 -12.79 -7.95 -2.94
N GLN A 105 -13.86 -8.66 -3.31
CA GLN A 105 -14.55 -8.41 -4.56
C GLN A 105 -15.10 -6.98 -4.64
N GLU A 106 -15.60 -6.44 -3.52
CA GLU A 106 -16.10 -5.07 -3.43
C GLU A 106 -14.98 -4.03 -3.70
N GLU A 107 -13.80 -4.22 -3.09
CA GLU A 107 -12.65 -3.34 -3.35
C GLU A 107 -12.19 -3.44 -4.80
N LEU A 108 -12.13 -4.64 -5.36
CA LEU A 108 -11.78 -4.87 -6.76
C LEU A 108 -12.76 -4.18 -7.72
N ASP A 109 -14.06 -4.29 -7.47
CA ASP A 109 -15.09 -3.64 -8.27
C ASP A 109 -15.02 -2.11 -8.18
N ARG A 110 -14.70 -1.59 -6.99
CA ARG A 110 -14.45 -0.16 -6.81
C ARG A 110 -13.25 0.33 -7.63
N LEU A 111 -12.16 -0.44 -7.67
CA LEU A 111 -10.96 -0.11 -8.46
C LEU A 111 -11.20 -0.19 -9.97
N LYS A 112 -12.20 -0.96 -10.42
CA LYS A 112 -12.59 -1.04 -11.83
C LYS A 112 -13.48 0.11 -12.30
N GLN A 113 -14.11 0.84 -11.37
CA GLN A 113 -14.95 1.97 -11.71
C GLN A 113 -14.11 3.13 -12.25
N PRO A 114 -14.54 3.81 -13.32
CA PRO A 114 -13.85 5.01 -13.77
C PRO A 114 -13.92 6.06 -12.68
N TYR A 115 -12.80 6.72 -12.46
CA TYR A 115 -12.73 7.80 -11.49
C TYR A 115 -13.61 8.95 -11.96
N CYS A 116 -14.68 9.26 -11.21
CA CYS A 116 -15.40 10.51 -11.40
C CYS A 116 -14.55 11.63 -10.76
N GLU A 117 -14.11 12.59 -11.61
CA GLU A 117 -13.52 13.85 -11.13
C GLU A 117 -14.55 14.67 -10.35
#